data_2a9d57f911c9e8d8b8fdab793b06b66c
#
_entry.id   2a9d57f911c9e8d8b8fdab793b06b66c
#
_cell.length_a   1.000
_cell.length_b   1.000
_cell.length_c   1.000
_cell.angle_alpha   90.00
_cell.angle_beta   90.00
_cell.angle_gamma   90.00
#
_symmetry.space_group_name_H-M   'P 1'
#
loop_
_entity.id
_entity.type
_entity.pdbx_description
1 polymer ?
#
loop_
_entity_poly.entity_id
_entity_poly.type
_entity_poly.pdbx_seq_one_letter_code
_entity_poly.pdbx_strand_id
1 'polypeptide(L)'
;MDGVHDLGGREGFGPIPWRQDADGAPFHADWEPRAWALFLVFLRHGYPVWGLDWCRHVKERIGPLEYLSRNYFDLWTQTAMAITIEDGFASVQEYLDGRSTFEPAALPREIPTDSSLDNGPAFAVGSGVRVKHNLPDSHTRRPGYTRGRRGVVAAQAGRHPL
;
A
#
# COMPACT_ATOMS: atom_id res chain seq x y z
N MET A 1 -7.66 -7.96 7.23
CA MET A 1 -8.91 -7.68 6.49
C MET A 1 -8.78 -8.32 5.12
N ASP A 2 -9.79 -9.08 4.67
CA ASP A 2 -9.88 -9.48 3.27
C ASP A 2 -10.31 -8.26 2.49
N GLY A 3 -9.49 -7.81 1.57
CA GLY A 3 -9.71 -6.58 0.85
C GLY A 3 -9.66 -6.79 -0.66
N VAL A 4 -9.89 -5.73 -1.38
CA VAL A 4 -9.85 -5.74 -2.84
C VAL A 4 -8.45 -6.09 -3.37
N HIS A 5 -7.40 -5.84 -2.61
CA HIS A 5 -6.00 -6.14 -2.96
C HIS A 5 -5.71 -7.64 -3.10
N ASP A 6 -6.50 -8.51 -2.45
CA ASP A 6 -6.40 -9.98 -2.54
C ASP A 6 -7.69 -10.63 -3.04
N LEU A 7 -8.53 -9.86 -3.73
CA LEU A 7 -9.81 -10.31 -4.30
C LEU A 7 -10.75 -10.94 -3.26
N GLY A 8 -10.75 -10.39 -2.04
CA GLY A 8 -11.54 -10.89 -0.92
C GLY A 8 -11.03 -12.20 -0.34
N GLY A 9 -9.74 -12.49 -0.50
CA GLY A 9 -9.09 -13.69 0.03
C GLY A 9 -9.44 -14.97 -0.73
N ARG A 10 -9.95 -14.86 -1.95
CA ARG A 10 -10.33 -15.99 -2.80
C ARG A 10 -9.15 -16.49 -3.63
N GLU A 11 -9.22 -17.75 -4.01
CA GLU A 11 -8.30 -18.39 -4.94
C GLU A 11 -9.10 -19.00 -6.11
N GLY A 12 -8.39 -19.48 -7.15
CA GLY A 12 -9.05 -20.18 -8.26
C GLY A 12 -9.38 -19.31 -9.47
N PHE A 13 -8.80 -18.11 -9.57
CA PHE A 13 -9.01 -17.20 -10.72
C PHE A 13 -8.28 -17.65 -12.01
N GLY A 14 -7.55 -18.75 -11.94
CA GLY A 14 -6.77 -19.24 -13.07
C GLY A 14 -5.45 -18.51 -13.27
N PRO A 15 -4.79 -18.73 -14.43
CA PRO A 15 -3.54 -18.04 -14.76
C PRO A 15 -3.75 -16.53 -14.87
N ILE A 16 -2.76 -15.75 -14.44
CA ILE A 16 -2.77 -14.30 -14.65
C ILE A 16 -2.83 -14.04 -16.16
N PRO A 17 -3.80 -13.25 -16.67
CA PRO A 17 -3.90 -12.91 -18.08
C PRO A 17 -2.80 -11.92 -18.46
N TRP A 18 -1.57 -12.41 -18.50
CA TRP A 18 -0.43 -11.62 -18.87
C TRP A 18 -0.54 -11.21 -20.33
N ARG A 19 -0.79 -9.94 -20.56
CA ARG A 19 -0.61 -9.34 -21.88
C ARG A 19 0.75 -8.70 -21.89
N GLN A 20 1.62 -9.20 -22.73
CA GLN A 20 2.84 -8.49 -23.08
C GLN A 20 2.38 -7.39 -24.06
N ASP A 21 2.29 -6.15 -23.59
CA ASP A 21 2.08 -5.03 -24.49
C ASP A 21 3.21 -5.06 -25.52
N ALA A 22 2.86 -4.92 -26.79
CA ALA A 22 3.76 -5.19 -27.91
C ALA A 22 5.06 -4.37 -27.86
N ASP A 23 5.05 -3.26 -27.12
CA ASP A 23 6.16 -2.31 -26.96
C ASP A 23 6.75 -2.30 -25.54
N GLY A 24 6.15 -3.01 -24.58
CA GLY A 24 6.62 -3.06 -23.19
C GLY A 24 6.62 -1.71 -22.48
N ALA A 25 5.87 -0.72 -23.00
CA ALA A 25 5.84 0.62 -22.44
C ALA A 25 5.23 0.60 -21.03
N PRO A 26 5.92 1.17 -20.01
CA PRO A 26 5.39 1.21 -18.65
C PRO A 26 4.24 2.23 -18.48
N PHE A 27 4.10 3.17 -19.42
CA PHE A 27 3.09 4.22 -19.43
C PHE A 27 2.34 4.23 -20.76
N HIS A 28 1.01 4.41 -20.68
CA HIS A 28 0.12 4.34 -21.84
C HIS A 28 -0.55 5.68 -22.14
N ALA A 29 -0.36 6.68 -21.28
CA ALA A 29 -0.86 8.04 -21.46
C ALA A 29 0.13 9.07 -20.91
N ASP A 30 0.16 10.28 -21.48
CA ASP A 30 1.12 11.33 -21.17
C ASP A 30 1.06 11.82 -19.71
N TRP A 31 -0.05 11.67 -19.04
CA TRP A 31 -0.22 12.06 -17.64
C TRP A 31 0.37 11.04 -16.65
N GLU A 32 0.48 9.76 -17.00
CA GLU A 32 0.91 8.68 -16.11
C GLU A 32 2.34 8.86 -15.57
N PRO A 33 3.36 9.17 -16.39
CA PRO A 33 4.70 9.39 -15.87
C PRO A 33 4.77 10.61 -14.94
N ARG A 34 3.94 11.63 -15.17
CA ARG A 34 3.88 12.82 -14.30
C ARG A 34 3.23 12.45 -12.95
N ALA A 35 2.12 11.73 -12.97
CA ALA A 35 1.45 11.24 -11.76
C ALA A 35 2.39 10.36 -10.93
N TRP A 36 3.11 9.46 -11.58
CA TRP A 36 4.09 8.59 -10.92
C TRP A 36 5.25 9.36 -10.31
N ALA A 37 5.82 10.33 -11.03
CA ALA A 37 6.87 11.19 -10.52
C ALA A 37 6.42 12.00 -9.30
N LEU A 38 5.22 12.58 -9.34
CA LEU A 38 4.63 13.30 -8.21
C LEU A 38 4.42 12.37 -7.00
N PHE A 39 3.94 11.15 -7.22
CA PHE A 39 3.78 10.17 -6.15
C PHE A 39 5.13 9.77 -5.51
N LEU A 40 6.19 9.61 -6.30
CA LEU A 40 7.53 9.35 -5.77
C LEU A 40 8.08 10.52 -4.94
N VAL A 41 7.85 11.75 -5.38
CA VAL A 41 8.19 12.96 -4.61
C VAL A 41 7.41 12.99 -3.30
N PHE A 42 6.11 12.73 -3.35
CA PHE A 42 5.26 12.61 -2.17
C PHE A 42 5.79 11.58 -1.17
N LEU A 43 6.09 10.36 -1.60
CA LEU A 43 6.67 9.32 -0.74
C LEU A 43 8.01 9.76 -0.15
N ARG A 44 8.87 10.37 -0.95
CA ARG A 44 10.21 10.79 -0.49
C ARG A 44 10.14 11.87 0.59
N HIS A 45 9.24 12.83 0.45
CA HIS A 45 9.07 13.91 1.42
C HIS A 45 8.28 13.49 2.65
N GLY A 46 7.31 12.59 2.48
CA GLY A 46 6.46 12.11 3.56
C GLY A 46 7.10 11.00 4.41
N TYR A 47 8.17 10.38 3.93
CA TYR A 47 8.85 9.33 4.70
C TYR A 47 9.51 9.93 5.97
N PRO A 48 9.41 9.27 7.14
CA PRO A 48 8.85 7.94 7.33
C PRO A 48 7.34 7.88 7.63
N VAL A 49 6.67 9.00 7.84
CA VAL A 49 5.25 9.06 8.26
C VAL A 49 4.32 8.43 7.21
N TRP A 50 4.54 8.77 5.93
CA TRP A 50 3.77 8.21 4.80
C TRP A 50 4.54 7.06 4.13
N GLY A 51 4.83 6.01 4.89
CA GLY A 51 5.48 4.84 4.36
C GLY A 51 4.64 4.15 3.25
N LEU A 52 5.31 3.32 2.45
CA LEU A 52 4.64 2.63 1.32
C LEU A 52 3.47 1.74 1.79
N ASP A 53 3.60 1.09 2.95
CA ASP A 53 2.54 0.23 3.48
C ASP A 53 1.36 1.05 4.00
N TRP A 54 1.60 2.24 4.57
CA TRP A 54 0.53 3.19 4.88
C TRP A 54 -0.23 3.62 3.62
N CYS A 55 0.49 3.99 2.56
CA CYS A 55 -0.13 4.31 1.27
C CYS A 55 -0.94 3.15 0.70
N ARG A 56 -0.46 1.91 0.83
CA ARG A 56 -1.21 0.72 0.43
C ARG A 56 -2.48 0.55 1.26
N HIS A 57 -2.40 0.75 2.58
CA HIS A 57 -3.56 0.70 3.46
C HIS A 57 -4.62 1.73 3.06
N VAL A 58 -4.23 2.98 2.82
CA VAL A 58 -5.17 4.02 2.36
C VAL A 58 -5.77 3.66 1.01
N LYS A 59 -4.96 3.17 0.07
CA LYS A 59 -5.44 2.70 -1.24
C LYS A 59 -6.47 1.56 -1.13
N GLU A 60 -6.30 0.66 -0.20
CA GLU A 60 -7.22 -0.46 0.06
C GLU A 60 -8.57 -0.02 0.63
N ARG A 61 -8.71 1.24 1.07
CA ARG A 61 -9.97 1.86 1.50
C ARG A 61 -10.83 2.34 0.32
N ILE A 62 -10.26 2.42 -0.89
CA ILE A 62 -11.01 2.73 -2.11
C ILE A 62 -12.03 1.63 -2.34
N GLY A 63 -13.25 2.01 -2.75
CA GLY A 63 -14.33 1.06 -2.99
C GLY A 63 -13.93 -0.02 -4.01
N PRO A 64 -14.35 -1.29 -3.85
CA PRO A 64 -13.90 -2.39 -4.70
C PRO A 64 -14.12 -2.17 -6.20
N LEU A 65 -15.25 -1.59 -6.58
CA LEU A 65 -15.54 -1.31 -7.98
C LEU A 65 -14.55 -0.29 -8.57
N GLU A 66 -14.31 0.79 -7.85
CA GLU A 66 -13.35 1.81 -8.26
C GLU A 66 -11.93 1.27 -8.30
N TYR A 67 -11.51 0.55 -7.25
CA TYR A 67 -10.18 -0.05 -7.19
C TYR A 67 -9.88 -0.97 -8.38
N LEU A 68 -10.84 -1.80 -8.80
CA LEU A 68 -10.68 -2.76 -9.89
C LEU A 68 -10.84 -2.15 -11.28
N SER A 69 -11.51 -1.00 -11.41
CA SER A 69 -11.80 -0.37 -12.71
C SER A 69 -10.86 0.78 -13.07
N ARG A 70 -10.17 1.37 -12.08
CA ARG A 70 -9.31 2.53 -12.31
C ARG A 70 -7.92 2.15 -12.80
N ASN A 71 -7.29 3.09 -13.50
CA ASN A 71 -5.89 2.98 -13.89
C ASN A 71 -4.96 2.93 -12.66
N TYR A 72 -3.88 2.17 -12.77
CA TYR A 72 -2.89 2.00 -11.69
C TYR A 72 -2.34 3.33 -11.16
N PHE A 73 -1.99 4.27 -12.04
CA PHE A 73 -1.43 5.56 -11.64
C PHE A 73 -2.48 6.49 -11.05
N ASP A 74 -3.74 6.39 -11.48
CA ASP A 74 -4.86 7.10 -10.87
C ASP A 74 -5.10 6.66 -9.43
N LEU A 75 -5.06 5.35 -9.14
CA LEU A 75 -5.17 4.84 -7.77
C LEU A 75 -4.09 5.41 -6.83
N TRP A 76 -2.86 5.54 -7.29
CA TRP A 76 -1.79 6.15 -6.49
C TRP A 76 -1.96 7.64 -6.31
N THR A 77 -2.43 8.34 -7.34
CA THR A 77 -2.75 9.78 -7.26
C THR A 77 -3.85 10.02 -6.23
N GLN A 78 -4.94 9.27 -6.29
CA GLN A 78 -6.03 9.36 -5.30
C GLN A 78 -5.57 9.04 -3.88
N THR A 79 -4.68 8.05 -3.74
CA THR A 79 -4.09 7.70 -2.45
C THR A 79 -3.32 8.89 -1.86
N ALA A 80 -2.45 9.52 -2.65
CA ALA A 80 -1.70 10.69 -2.21
C ALA A 80 -2.63 11.87 -1.85
N MET A 81 -3.67 12.11 -2.65
CA MET A 81 -4.68 13.13 -2.36
C MET A 81 -5.39 12.84 -1.04
N ALA A 82 -5.85 11.62 -0.83
CA ALA A 82 -6.54 11.24 0.41
C ALA A 82 -5.65 11.47 1.64
N ILE A 83 -4.40 11.03 1.60
CA ILE A 83 -3.45 11.20 2.71
C ILE A 83 -3.19 12.69 2.99
N THR A 84 -2.93 13.49 1.96
CA THR A 84 -2.65 14.92 2.15
C THR A 84 -3.84 15.70 2.68
N ILE A 85 -5.06 15.30 2.33
CA ILE A 85 -6.29 15.90 2.87
C ILE A 85 -6.49 15.46 4.32
N GLU A 86 -6.41 14.18 4.62
CA GLU A 86 -6.61 13.63 5.97
C GLU A 86 -5.60 14.20 6.97
N ASP A 87 -4.36 14.40 6.56
CA ASP A 87 -3.29 14.94 7.40
C ASP A 87 -3.19 16.49 7.38
N GLY A 88 -4.13 17.17 6.70
CA GLY A 88 -4.22 18.62 6.71
C GLY A 88 -3.17 19.37 5.89
N PHE A 89 -2.57 18.71 4.89
CA PHE A 89 -1.60 19.32 3.96
C PHE A 89 -2.26 19.95 2.74
N ALA A 90 -3.49 19.57 2.43
CA ALA A 90 -4.29 20.15 1.39
C ALA A 90 -5.78 20.01 1.73
N SER A 91 -6.60 20.88 1.19
CA SER A 91 -8.05 20.76 1.25
C SER A 91 -8.60 20.21 -0.07
N VAL A 92 -9.81 19.67 -0.02
CA VAL A 92 -10.53 19.26 -1.24
C VAL A 92 -10.67 20.44 -2.21
N GLN A 93 -10.93 21.67 -1.68
CA GLN A 93 -11.11 22.86 -2.51
C GLN A 93 -9.83 23.23 -3.25
N GLU A 94 -8.65 23.12 -2.61
CA GLU A 94 -7.37 23.39 -3.27
C GLU A 94 -7.09 22.41 -4.40
N TYR A 95 -7.47 21.13 -4.24
CA TYR A 95 -7.38 20.17 -5.33
C TYR A 95 -8.32 20.50 -6.49
N LEU A 96 -9.55 20.95 -6.21
CA LEU A 96 -10.50 21.36 -7.24
C LEU A 96 -10.05 22.64 -7.97
N ASP A 97 -9.48 23.58 -7.25
CA ASP A 97 -9.00 24.85 -7.80
C ASP A 97 -7.61 24.74 -8.45
N GLY A 98 -6.89 23.63 -8.17
CA GLY A 98 -5.51 23.45 -8.62
C GLY A 98 -4.54 24.48 -8.05
N ARG A 99 -4.85 25.04 -6.88
CA ARG A 99 -4.12 26.14 -6.27
C ARG A 99 -4.02 26.00 -4.76
N SER A 100 -2.80 26.06 -4.22
CA SER A 100 -2.57 26.12 -2.77
C SER A 100 -2.94 27.48 -2.19
N THR A 101 -3.62 27.50 -1.07
CA THR A 101 -4.11 28.69 -0.38
C THR A 101 -3.58 28.87 1.03
N PHE A 102 -2.94 27.86 1.62
CA PHE A 102 -2.36 27.93 2.95
C PHE A 102 -1.00 27.23 3.03
N GLU A 103 -0.27 27.55 4.10
CA GLU A 103 1.00 26.88 4.39
C GLU A 103 0.72 25.55 5.11
N PRO A 104 1.20 24.42 4.58
CA PRO A 104 0.90 23.12 5.15
C PRO A 104 1.60 22.92 6.49
N ALA A 105 1.00 22.13 7.36
CA ALA A 105 1.60 21.70 8.61
C ALA A 105 2.92 20.94 8.37
N ALA A 106 3.88 21.07 9.29
CA ALA A 106 5.11 20.31 9.21
C ALA A 106 4.84 18.83 9.54
N LEU A 107 5.39 17.93 8.72
CA LEU A 107 5.36 16.50 9.03
C LEU A 107 6.19 16.19 10.28
N PRO A 108 5.71 15.32 11.17
CA PRO A 108 6.54 14.77 12.24
C PRO A 108 7.76 14.07 11.63
N ARG A 109 8.95 14.38 12.12
CA ARG A 109 10.19 13.78 11.61
C ARG A 109 10.56 12.46 12.28
N GLU A 110 9.95 12.17 13.42
CA GLU A 110 10.23 10.97 14.20
C GLU A 110 9.02 10.05 14.23
N ILE A 111 9.19 8.82 13.78
CA ILE A 111 8.26 7.75 14.09
C ILE A 111 8.67 7.21 15.45
N PRO A 112 7.74 7.05 16.41
CA PRO A 112 8.02 6.31 17.62
C PRO A 112 8.47 4.90 17.26
N THR A 113 9.73 4.58 17.47
CA THR A 113 10.22 3.21 17.36
C THR A 113 9.73 2.45 18.58
N ASP A 114 8.84 1.50 18.36
CA ASP A 114 8.46 0.55 19.40
C ASP A 114 9.66 -0.36 19.69
N SER A 115 10.40 -0.03 20.77
CA SER A 115 11.53 -0.82 21.25
C SER A 115 11.14 -2.24 21.71
N SER A 116 9.84 -2.51 21.90
CA SER A 116 9.35 -3.86 22.22
C SER A 116 9.52 -4.86 21.06
N LEU A 117 9.83 -4.37 19.86
CA LEU A 117 10.10 -5.18 18.67
C LEU A 117 11.55 -5.69 18.58
N ASP A 118 12.39 -5.44 19.58
CA ASP A 118 13.81 -5.88 19.60
C ASP A 118 14.03 -7.38 19.82
N ASN A 119 12.98 -8.11 20.09
CA ASN A 119 13.04 -9.57 20.10
C ASN A 119 13.24 -10.08 18.67
N GLY A 120 14.29 -10.86 18.45
CA GLY A 120 14.60 -11.48 17.14
C GLY A 120 13.41 -12.16 16.46
N PRO A 121 13.57 -12.73 15.28
CA PRO A 121 12.46 -13.36 14.57
C PRO A 121 11.80 -14.45 15.43
N ALA A 122 10.48 -14.45 15.50
CA ALA A 122 9.70 -15.39 16.30
C ALA A 122 9.88 -16.86 15.90
N PHE A 123 10.40 -17.11 14.67
CA PHE A 123 10.57 -18.46 14.13
C PHE A 123 11.92 -18.59 13.41
N ALA A 124 12.66 -19.64 13.69
CA ALA A 124 13.88 -19.97 12.97
C ALA A 124 13.57 -20.47 11.54
N VAL A 125 14.53 -20.31 10.61
CA VAL A 125 14.48 -20.99 9.30
C VAL A 125 14.37 -22.49 9.51
N GLY A 126 13.50 -23.16 8.76
CA GLY A 126 13.18 -24.57 8.90
C GLY A 126 12.02 -24.87 9.88
N SER A 127 11.55 -23.89 10.66
CA SER A 127 10.43 -24.09 11.58
C SER A 127 9.13 -24.34 10.82
N GLY A 128 8.38 -25.37 11.25
CA GLY A 128 7.01 -25.60 10.81
C GLY A 128 6.05 -24.56 11.39
N VAL A 129 5.27 -23.91 10.55
CA VAL A 129 4.33 -22.86 10.97
C VAL A 129 2.94 -23.09 10.40
N ARG A 130 1.94 -22.48 11.02
CA ARG A 130 0.58 -22.39 10.50
C ARG A 130 0.13 -20.94 10.47
N VAL A 131 -0.40 -20.48 9.34
CA VAL A 131 -0.98 -19.15 9.21
C VAL A 131 -2.24 -19.06 10.07
N LYS A 132 -2.35 -18.01 10.90
CA LYS A 132 -3.52 -17.79 11.76
C LYS A 132 -4.79 -17.59 10.92
N HIS A 133 -5.94 -17.98 11.47
CA HIS A 133 -7.25 -17.79 10.83
C HIS A 133 -7.86 -16.41 11.06
N ASN A 134 -7.35 -15.66 12.06
CA ASN A 134 -7.93 -14.37 12.42
C ASN A 134 -7.88 -13.36 11.26
N LEU A 135 -8.91 -12.51 11.22
CA LEU A 135 -8.95 -11.29 10.41
C LEU A 135 -8.39 -10.17 11.27
N PRO A 136 -7.27 -9.55 10.92
CA PRO A 136 -6.85 -8.33 11.62
C PRO A 136 -7.81 -7.19 11.29
N ASP A 137 -8.06 -6.32 12.26
CA ASP A 137 -8.93 -5.14 12.09
C ASP A 137 -8.21 -4.01 11.32
N SER A 138 -6.90 -4.15 11.14
CA SER A 138 -6.03 -3.18 10.47
C SER A 138 -5.44 -3.75 9.18
N HIS A 139 -4.58 -2.95 8.55
CA HIS A 139 -3.81 -3.36 7.38
C HIS A 139 -3.05 -4.67 7.60
N THR A 140 -3.06 -5.54 6.61
CA THR A 140 -2.29 -6.80 6.60
C THR A 140 -1.81 -7.12 5.20
N ARG A 141 -0.58 -7.64 5.10
CA ARG A 141 -0.02 -8.16 3.84
C ARG A 141 -0.23 -9.67 3.69
N ARG A 142 -0.95 -10.28 4.61
CA ARG A 142 -1.28 -11.71 4.55
C ARG A 142 -2.47 -11.95 3.64
N PRO A 143 -2.32 -12.62 2.49
CA PRO A 143 -3.45 -12.96 1.63
C PRO A 143 -4.44 -13.90 2.33
N GLY A 144 -5.73 -13.67 2.13
CA GLY A 144 -6.80 -14.44 2.77
C GLY A 144 -6.75 -15.94 2.45
N TYR A 145 -6.36 -16.31 1.23
CA TYR A 145 -6.25 -17.73 0.82
C TYR A 145 -5.15 -18.51 1.54
N THR A 146 -4.22 -17.83 2.23
CA THR A 146 -3.17 -18.50 3.03
C THR A 146 -3.62 -18.92 4.42
N ARG A 147 -4.81 -18.50 4.88
CA ARG A 147 -5.31 -18.78 6.24
C ARG A 147 -5.36 -20.27 6.53
N GLY A 148 -4.90 -20.63 7.73
CA GLY A 148 -4.86 -22.02 8.19
C GLY A 148 -3.89 -22.92 7.46
N ARG A 149 -3.26 -22.48 6.39
CA ARG A 149 -2.27 -23.26 5.65
C ARG A 149 -1.04 -23.52 6.52
N ARG A 150 -0.43 -24.67 6.31
CA ARG A 150 0.85 -25.04 6.93
C ARG A 150 1.98 -24.74 5.96
N GLY A 151 3.13 -24.36 6.51
CA GLY A 151 4.33 -24.09 5.75
C GLY A 151 5.58 -24.26 6.59
N VAL A 152 6.71 -24.00 5.98
CA VAL A 152 8.03 -23.99 6.63
C VAL A 152 8.64 -22.61 6.39
N VAL A 153 9.30 -22.05 7.39
CA VAL A 153 10.04 -20.78 7.24
C VAL A 153 11.22 -21.02 6.33
N ALA A 154 11.19 -20.52 5.12
CA ALA A 154 12.24 -20.70 4.14
C ALA A 154 13.40 -19.69 4.30
N ALA A 155 13.07 -18.45 4.68
CA ALA A 155 14.02 -17.38 4.86
C ALA A 155 13.47 -16.31 5.82
N GLN A 156 14.36 -15.49 6.35
CA GLN A 156 14.05 -14.30 7.13
C GLN A 156 14.45 -13.07 6.34
N ALA A 157 13.50 -12.21 6.01
CA ALA A 157 13.72 -11.00 5.22
C ALA A 157 14.09 -9.77 6.05
N GLY A 158 14.26 -9.93 7.37
CA GLY A 158 14.49 -8.81 8.28
C GLY A 158 13.18 -8.14 8.74
N ARG A 159 13.33 -7.00 9.39
CA ARG A 159 12.21 -6.16 9.86
C ARG A 159 11.98 -5.04 8.88
N HIS A 160 10.72 -4.79 8.59
CA HIS A 160 10.28 -3.69 7.75
C HIS A 160 9.22 -2.89 8.52
N PRO A 161 9.28 -1.54 8.56
CA PRO A 161 8.21 -0.74 9.13
C PRO A 161 6.94 -0.91 8.26
N LEU A 162 5.81 -1.07 8.93
CA LEU A 162 4.49 -1.11 8.29
C LEU A 162 3.92 0.31 8.17
#